data_1aafd76aa8495e5d68c5fb69d0b1cc56
#
_entry.id   1aafd76aa8495e5d68c5fb69d0b1cc56
#
_cell.length_a   1.000
_cell.length_b   1.000
_cell.length_c   1.000
_cell.angle_alpha   90.00
_cell.angle_beta   90.00
_cell.angle_gamma   90.00
#
_symmetry.space_group_name_H-M   'P 1'
#
loop_
_entity.id
_entity.type
_entity.pdbx_description
1 polymer ?
#
loop_
_entity_poly.entity_id
_entity_poly.type
_entity_poly.pdbx_seq_one_letter_code
_entity_poly.pdbx_strand_id
1 'polypeptide(L)'
;MTIESRLHRAHGALTTLTNGRHAWLADVDKTLGSADAAPSPHDLLDSALAACTALTLELYIRRRSLAVTDLRVEIDRQESKDAEGRVHYALTRRLHISGELSDAERAHLMEIANKCPIHRVLEGEIHVNTTLA
;
A
#
# COMPACT_ATOMS: atom_id res chain seq x y z
N MET A 1 -16.93 7.70 4.31
CA MET A 1 -15.97 7.13 5.27
C MET A 1 -14.88 8.14 5.55
N THR A 2 -14.53 8.30 6.82
CA THR A 2 -13.57 9.32 7.25
C THR A 2 -12.37 8.66 7.91
N ILE A 3 -11.18 9.10 7.52
CA ILE A 3 -9.95 8.82 8.24
C ILE A 3 -9.59 10.09 9.02
N GLU A 4 -9.39 9.95 10.32
CA GLU A 4 -8.91 11.03 11.18
C GLU A 4 -7.46 10.77 11.56
N SER A 5 -6.64 11.81 11.54
CA SER A 5 -5.28 11.76 12.08
C SER A 5 -5.13 12.76 13.21
N ARG A 6 -4.45 12.35 14.26
CA ARG A 6 -4.15 13.21 15.41
C ARG A 6 -2.66 13.17 15.70
N LEU A 7 -2.03 14.33 15.61
CA LEU A 7 -0.62 14.50 15.89
C LEU A 7 -0.40 14.61 17.40
N HIS A 8 0.54 13.83 17.92
CA HIS A 8 0.95 13.88 19.33
C HIS A 8 2.18 14.78 19.46
N ARG A 9 1.95 16.08 19.53
CA ARG A 9 2.99 17.12 19.43
C ARG A 9 4.11 16.99 20.45
N ALA A 10 3.84 16.36 21.61
CA ALA A 10 4.85 16.11 22.63
C ALA A 10 5.82 14.97 22.25
N HIS A 11 5.55 14.24 21.18
CA HIS A 11 6.32 13.06 20.74
C HIS A 11 6.76 13.18 19.28
N GLY A 12 7.29 14.33 18.90
CA GLY A 12 7.79 14.56 17.54
C GLY A 12 6.66 14.63 16.52
N ALA A 13 6.69 13.71 15.57
CA ALA A 13 5.68 13.61 14.52
C ALA A 13 4.78 12.37 14.67
N LEU A 14 4.82 11.68 15.80
CA LEU A 14 3.99 10.50 16.03
C LEU A 14 2.51 10.85 15.88
N THR A 15 1.81 10.09 15.04
CA THR A 15 0.42 10.36 14.68
C THR A 15 -0.40 9.09 14.85
N THR A 16 -1.58 9.23 15.46
CA THR A 16 -2.59 8.17 15.50
C THR A 16 -3.58 8.37 14.39
N LEU A 17 -3.89 7.30 13.69
CA LEU A 17 -4.92 7.28 12.64
C LEU A 17 -6.05 6.35 13.03
N THR A 18 -7.26 6.68 12.61
CA THR A 18 -8.42 5.81 12.82
C THR A 18 -9.44 5.97 11.69
N ASN A 19 -10.15 4.90 11.42
CA ASN A 19 -11.34 4.92 10.55
C ASN A 19 -12.64 4.81 11.36
N GLY A 20 -12.55 4.99 12.69
CA GLY A 20 -13.68 4.83 13.61
C GLY A 20 -13.83 3.41 14.17
N ARG A 21 -13.17 2.41 13.58
CA ARG A 21 -13.23 1.00 14.02
C ARG A 21 -11.85 0.45 14.37
N HIS A 22 -10.85 0.86 13.62
CA HIS A 22 -9.47 0.42 13.79
C HIS A 22 -8.59 1.64 14.01
N ALA A 23 -7.46 1.43 14.67
CA ALA A 23 -6.46 2.46 14.86
C ALA A 23 -5.08 1.92 14.47
N TRP A 24 -4.27 2.81 13.91
CA TRP A 24 -2.88 2.50 13.58
C TRP A 24 -2.04 3.77 13.74
N LEU A 25 -0.72 3.63 13.62
CA LEU A 25 0.22 4.70 13.87
C LEU A 25 0.99 5.04 12.61
N ALA A 26 1.41 6.29 12.51
CA ALA A 26 2.39 6.75 11.56
C ALA A 26 3.44 7.61 12.27
N ASP A 27 4.66 7.62 11.75
CA ASP A 27 5.74 8.44 12.26
C ASP A 27 6.70 8.77 11.12
N VAL A 28 7.77 9.44 11.42
CA VAL A 28 8.89 9.66 10.52
C VAL A 28 10.19 9.38 11.26
N ASP A 29 11.28 9.28 10.52
CA ASP A 29 12.57 8.90 11.09
C ASP A 29 13.26 10.05 11.85
N LYS A 30 14.40 9.72 12.44
CA LYS A 30 15.16 10.66 13.27
C LYS A 30 15.72 11.83 12.46
N THR A 31 15.96 11.67 11.17
CA THR A 31 16.44 12.76 10.31
C THR A 31 15.38 13.86 10.14
N LEU A 32 14.11 13.51 10.32
CA LEU A 32 12.99 14.43 10.27
C LEU A 32 12.52 14.86 11.67
N GLY A 33 13.29 14.54 12.71
CA GLY A 33 13.04 15.02 14.06
C GLY A 33 12.05 14.19 14.87
N SER A 34 11.83 12.93 14.52
CA SER A 34 10.96 12.05 15.27
C SER A 34 11.66 10.74 15.64
N ALA A 35 10.94 9.80 16.25
CA ALA A 35 11.53 8.62 16.88
C ALA A 35 11.55 7.37 16.00
N ASP A 36 10.99 7.43 14.79
CA ASP A 36 10.83 6.25 13.92
C ASP A 36 10.10 5.11 14.64
N ALA A 37 9.02 5.47 15.34
CA ALA A 37 8.26 4.54 16.19
C ALA A 37 7.11 3.84 15.44
N ALA A 38 6.89 4.18 14.17
CA ALA A 38 5.81 3.63 13.36
C ALA A 38 6.14 3.81 11.87
N PRO A 39 5.43 3.12 10.97
CA PRO A 39 5.62 3.31 9.53
C PRO A 39 5.43 4.75 9.08
N SER A 40 6.17 5.16 8.06
CA SER A 40 6.01 6.48 7.45
C SER A 40 4.72 6.54 6.62
N PRO A 41 4.23 7.75 6.29
CA PRO A 41 3.10 7.88 5.36
C PRO A 41 3.34 7.19 4.01
N HIS A 42 4.56 7.23 3.48
CA HIS A 42 4.91 6.50 2.24
C HIS A 42 4.80 5.00 2.43
N ASP A 43 5.24 4.46 3.55
CA ASP A 43 5.10 3.03 3.86
C ASP A 43 3.62 2.63 3.92
N LEU A 44 2.76 3.50 4.46
CA LEU A 44 1.32 3.25 4.51
C LEU A 44 0.71 3.22 3.10
N LEU A 45 1.14 4.12 2.22
CA LEU A 45 0.69 4.13 0.82
C LEU A 45 1.09 2.84 0.10
N ASP A 46 2.35 2.45 0.22
CA ASP A 46 2.88 1.23 -0.39
C ASP A 46 2.20 -0.02 0.19
N SER A 47 1.95 0.00 1.51
CA SER A 47 1.24 -1.08 2.21
C SER A 47 -0.18 -1.27 1.69
N ALA A 48 -0.85 -0.18 1.34
CA ALA A 48 -2.19 -0.26 0.78
C ALA A 48 -2.20 -1.06 -0.54
N LEU A 49 -1.21 -0.82 -1.40
CA LEU A 49 -1.07 -1.57 -2.65
C LEU A 49 -0.72 -3.04 -2.38
N ALA A 50 0.22 -3.29 -1.48
CA ALA A 50 0.65 -4.65 -1.14
C ALA A 50 -0.52 -5.46 -0.55
N ALA A 51 -1.23 -4.90 0.42
CA ALA A 51 -2.36 -5.56 1.07
C ALA A 51 -3.51 -5.80 0.09
N CYS A 52 -3.85 -4.81 -0.71
CA CYS A 52 -4.93 -4.95 -1.70
C CYS A 52 -4.62 -6.01 -2.74
N THR A 53 -3.38 -6.07 -3.21
CA THR A 53 -2.93 -7.09 -4.15
C THR A 53 -3.07 -8.49 -3.55
N ALA A 54 -2.56 -8.70 -2.34
CA ALA A 54 -2.62 -9.98 -1.66
C ALA A 54 -4.06 -10.44 -1.43
N LEU A 55 -4.92 -9.54 -0.94
CA LEU A 55 -6.33 -9.83 -0.70
C LEU A 55 -7.10 -10.14 -1.98
N THR A 56 -6.83 -9.39 -3.05
CA THR A 56 -7.46 -9.62 -4.36
C THR A 56 -7.08 -10.99 -4.90
N LEU A 57 -5.81 -11.36 -4.81
CA LEU A 57 -5.33 -12.68 -5.21
C LEU A 57 -5.94 -13.79 -4.37
N GLU A 58 -5.98 -13.61 -3.03
CA GLU A 58 -6.53 -14.61 -2.12
C GLU A 58 -8.01 -14.90 -2.42
N LEU A 59 -8.80 -13.87 -2.66
CA LEU A 59 -10.22 -14.04 -3.00
C LEU A 59 -10.39 -14.83 -4.32
N TYR A 60 -9.53 -14.55 -5.29
CA TYR A 60 -9.54 -15.31 -6.55
C TYR A 60 -9.09 -16.75 -6.35
N ILE A 61 -8.01 -16.97 -5.61
CA ILE A 61 -7.46 -18.30 -5.30
C ILE A 61 -8.53 -19.17 -4.63
N ARG A 62 -9.23 -18.64 -3.64
CA ARG A 62 -10.32 -19.34 -2.95
C ARG A 62 -11.46 -19.67 -3.87
N ARG A 63 -11.89 -18.71 -4.69
CA ARG A 63 -13.01 -18.89 -5.61
C ARG A 63 -12.74 -19.98 -6.64
N ARG A 64 -11.51 -20.11 -7.09
CA ARG A 64 -11.09 -21.07 -8.09
C ARG A 64 -10.49 -22.35 -7.50
N SER A 65 -10.40 -22.44 -6.20
CA SER A 65 -9.78 -23.57 -5.49
C SER A 65 -8.38 -23.89 -6.03
N LEU A 66 -7.57 -22.87 -6.27
CA LEU A 66 -6.20 -23.05 -6.75
C LEU A 66 -5.31 -23.61 -5.62
N ALA A 67 -4.36 -24.46 -6.02
CA ALA A 67 -3.46 -25.15 -5.07
C ALA A 67 -2.29 -24.23 -4.66
N VAL A 68 -2.60 -23.08 -4.07
CA VAL A 68 -1.61 -22.14 -3.52
C VAL A 68 -1.34 -22.48 -2.07
N THR A 69 -0.07 -22.63 -1.71
CA THR A 69 0.35 -22.93 -0.33
C THR A 69 0.90 -21.72 0.39
N ASP A 70 1.40 -20.73 -0.35
CA ASP A 70 1.90 -19.48 0.23
C ASP A 70 1.81 -18.34 -0.79
N LEU A 71 1.55 -17.15 -0.29
CA LEU A 71 1.44 -15.93 -1.10
C LEU A 71 2.11 -14.77 -0.36
N ARG A 72 3.07 -14.14 -1.03
CA ARG A 72 3.75 -12.97 -0.50
C ARG A 72 3.88 -11.92 -1.60
N VAL A 73 3.60 -10.67 -1.27
CA VAL A 73 3.69 -9.54 -2.19
C VAL A 73 4.73 -8.58 -1.68
N GLU A 74 5.69 -8.24 -2.51
CA GLU A 74 6.68 -7.21 -2.22
C GLU A 74 6.42 -5.98 -3.08
N ILE A 75 6.59 -4.81 -2.49
CA ILE A 75 6.54 -3.53 -3.19
C ILE A 75 7.87 -2.81 -2.96
N ASP A 76 8.58 -2.52 -4.05
CA ASP A 76 9.75 -1.65 -4.02
C ASP A 76 9.35 -0.28 -4.52
N ARG A 77 9.71 0.74 -3.76
CA ARG A 77 9.46 2.14 -4.08
C ARG A 77 10.71 2.82 -4.62
N GLN A 78 10.56 3.55 -5.71
CA GLN A 78 11.56 4.50 -6.18
C GLN A 78 10.89 5.85 -6.38
N GLU A 79 11.34 6.84 -5.65
CA GLU A 79 10.83 8.20 -5.72
C GLU A 79 11.90 9.12 -6.28
N SER A 80 11.52 9.98 -7.24
CA SER A 80 12.41 10.98 -7.83
C SER A 80 11.62 12.22 -8.20
N LYS A 81 12.34 13.28 -8.55
CA LYS A 81 11.73 14.50 -9.07
C LYS A 81 12.34 14.80 -10.43
N ASP A 82 11.52 15.29 -11.36
CA ASP A 82 11.98 15.77 -12.65
C ASP A 82 12.51 17.22 -12.55
N ALA A 83 12.93 17.78 -13.69
CA ALA A 83 13.48 19.13 -13.75
C ALA A 83 12.47 20.21 -13.33
N GLU A 84 11.17 19.95 -13.48
CA GLU A 84 10.09 20.86 -13.06
C GLU A 84 9.67 20.65 -11.61
N GLY A 85 10.31 19.73 -10.88
CA GLY A 85 10.00 19.42 -9.50
C GLY A 85 8.81 18.49 -9.30
N ARG A 86 8.30 17.87 -10.37
CA ARG A 86 7.24 16.87 -10.27
C ARG A 86 7.76 15.59 -9.65
N VAL A 87 6.99 15.06 -8.74
CA VAL A 87 7.31 13.78 -8.10
C VAL A 87 6.97 12.63 -9.04
N HIS A 88 7.93 11.74 -9.25
CA HIS A 88 7.73 10.46 -9.91
C HIS A 88 7.84 9.36 -8.87
N TYR A 89 6.78 8.58 -8.74
CA TYR A 89 6.66 7.56 -7.70
C TYR A 89 6.44 6.21 -8.38
N ALA A 90 7.51 5.43 -8.47
CA ALA A 90 7.48 4.13 -9.13
C ALA A 90 7.38 3.02 -8.09
N LEU A 91 6.39 2.18 -8.24
CA LEU A 91 6.16 1.00 -7.41
C LEU A 91 6.35 -0.25 -8.24
N THR A 92 7.35 -1.05 -7.90
CA THR A 92 7.57 -2.35 -8.52
C THR A 92 7.00 -3.43 -7.61
N ARG A 93 6.07 -4.21 -8.12
CA ARG A 93 5.37 -5.25 -7.38
C ARG A 93 5.89 -6.62 -7.81
N ARG A 94 6.34 -7.42 -6.84
CA ARG A 94 6.74 -8.80 -7.06
C ARG A 94 5.83 -9.73 -6.29
N LEU A 95 5.32 -10.74 -7.02
CA LEU A 95 4.45 -11.77 -6.45
C LEU A 95 5.27 -13.04 -6.21
N HIS A 96 5.25 -13.53 -4.98
CA HIS A 96 5.84 -14.81 -4.61
C HIS A 96 4.71 -15.78 -4.30
N ILE A 97 4.46 -16.70 -5.22
CA ILE A 97 3.33 -17.64 -5.14
C ILE A 97 3.88 -19.06 -5.19
N SER A 98 3.66 -19.81 -4.13
CA SER A 98 4.06 -21.21 -4.01
C SER A 98 2.84 -22.11 -4.15
N GLY A 99 3.03 -23.29 -4.72
CA GLY A 99 1.99 -24.29 -4.88
C GLY A 99 2.06 -25.01 -6.21
N GLU A 100 1.17 -25.99 -6.38
CA GLU A 100 1.04 -26.78 -7.60
C GLU A 100 0.19 -26.03 -8.63
N LEU A 101 0.84 -25.13 -9.38
CA LEU A 101 0.19 -24.26 -10.35
C LEU A 101 0.80 -24.43 -11.74
N SER A 102 -0.05 -24.45 -12.76
CA SER A 102 0.38 -24.39 -14.15
C SER A 102 0.94 -23.01 -14.50
N ASP A 103 1.71 -22.92 -15.58
CA ASP A 103 2.17 -21.64 -16.09
C ASP A 103 1.02 -20.72 -16.47
N ALA A 104 -0.07 -21.28 -17.01
CA ALA A 104 -1.28 -20.53 -17.36
C ALA A 104 -1.96 -19.95 -16.11
N GLU A 105 -2.03 -20.72 -15.01
CA GLU A 105 -2.59 -20.27 -13.74
C GLU A 105 -1.74 -19.14 -13.14
N ARG A 106 -0.41 -19.28 -13.19
CA ARG A 106 0.52 -18.22 -12.72
C ARG A 106 0.38 -16.94 -13.54
N ALA A 107 0.30 -17.04 -14.86
CA ALA A 107 0.10 -15.91 -15.74
C ALA A 107 -1.22 -15.20 -15.46
N HIS A 108 -2.28 -15.97 -15.20
CA HIS A 108 -3.60 -15.41 -14.88
C HIS A 108 -3.61 -14.69 -13.53
N LEU A 109 -2.90 -15.21 -12.53
CA LEU A 109 -2.74 -14.55 -11.25
C LEU A 109 -2.03 -13.18 -11.39
N MET A 110 -1.07 -13.08 -12.31
CA MET A 110 -0.44 -11.78 -12.64
C MET A 110 -1.47 -10.77 -13.16
N GLU A 111 -2.37 -11.22 -14.04
CA GLU A 111 -3.44 -10.35 -14.55
C GLU A 111 -4.41 -9.92 -13.45
N ILE A 112 -4.77 -10.83 -12.55
CA ILE A 112 -5.65 -10.54 -11.40
C ILE A 112 -5.00 -9.51 -10.47
N ALA A 113 -3.70 -9.60 -10.24
CA ALA A 113 -2.98 -8.63 -9.41
C ALA A 113 -3.13 -7.19 -9.95
N ASN A 114 -3.12 -7.02 -11.27
CA ASN A 114 -3.28 -5.73 -11.91
C ASN A 114 -4.71 -5.17 -11.80
N LYS A 115 -5.67 -5.97 -11.38
CA LYS A 115 -7.08 -5.57 -11.20
C LYS A 115 -7.40 -5.17 -9.77
N CYS A 116 -6.42 -5.13 -8.89
CA CYS A 116 -6.64 -4.72 -7.52
C CYS A 116 -7.18 -3.27 -7.47
N PRO A 117 -8.19 -2.98 -6.63
CA PRO A 117 -8.80 -1.65 -6.58
C PRO A 117 -7.83 -0.51 -6.28
N ILE A 118 -6.85 -0.73 -5.41
CA ILE A 118 -5.85 0.29 -5.08
C ILE A 118 -4.92 0.56 -6.27
N HIS A 119 -4.56 -0.45 -7.05
CA HIS A 119 -3.81 -0.25 -8.29
C HIS A 119 -4.56 0.72 -9.22
N ARG A 120 -5.86 0.52 -9.37
CA ARG A 120 -6.70 1.39 -10.22
C ARG A 120 -6.78 2.81 -9.68
N VAL A 121 -6.85 2.99 -8.36
CA VAL A 121 -6.84 4.30 -7.72
C VAL A 121 -5.52 5.02 -8.01
N LEU A 122 -4.40 4.32 -7.84
CA LEU A 122 -3.06 4.92 -8.00
C LEU A 122 -2.77 5.32 -9.46
N GLU A 123 -3.31 4.60 -10.43
CA GLU A 123 -3.13 4.90 -11.85
C GLU A 123 -4.28 5.74 -12.44
N GLY A 124 -5.28 6.07 -11.64
CA GLY A 124 -6.38 6.93 -12.03
C GLY A 124 -6.15 8.39 -11.68
N GLU A 125 -7.23 9.15 -11.64
CA GLU A 125 -7.20 10.54 -11.21
C GLU A 125 -7.45 10.63 -9.72
N ILE A 126 -6.61 11.39 -9.02
CA ILE A 126 -6.74 11.66 -7.59
C ILE A 126 -6.88 13.17 -7.39
N HIS A 127 -7.94 13.59 -6.73
CA HIS A 127 -8.19 14.99 -6.43
C HIS A 127 -8.18 15.18 -4.91
N VAL A 128 -7.44 16.19 -4.45
CA VAL A 128 -7.35 16.54 -3.03
C VAL A 128 -7.91 17.96 -2.85
N ASN A 129 -8.94 18.09 -2.05
CA ASN A 129 -9.54 19.37 -1.70
C ASN A 129 -9.31 19.64 -0.21
N THR A 130 -8.88 20.85 0.12
CA THR A 130 -8.55 21.23 1.49
C THR A 130 -9.45 22.37 1.96
N THR A 131 -10.02 22.23 3.14
CA THR A 131 -10.78 23.29 3.80
C THR A 131 -10.25 23.51 5.21
N LEU A 132 -10.43 24.71 5.71
CA LEU A 132 -10.15 25.04 7.10
C LEU A 132 -11.46 25.01 7.90
N ALA A 133 -11.50 24.13 8.89
CA ALA A 133 -12.67 24.01 9.75
C ALA A 133 -12.65 25.05 10.88
#